data_630f3171147814c4f92e8f1e94f538ef
#
_entry.id   630f3171147814c4f92e8f1e94f538ef
#
_cell.length_a   1.000
_cell.length_b   1.000
_cell.length_c   1.000
_cell.angle_alpha   90.00
_cell.angle_beta   90.00
_cell.angle_gamma   90.00
#
_symmetry.space_group_name_H-M   'P 1'
#
loop_
_entity.id
_entity.type
_entity.pdbx_description
1 polymer ?
#
loop_
_entity_poly.entity_id
_entity_poly.type
_entity_poly.pdbx_seq_one_letter_code
_entity_poly.pdbx_strand_id
1 'polypeptide(L)'
;MVDARRMEVYTQLFDAQGQPLTEVSAEVVDAGSFSTWRAKGPFVIFGSGAAKCADVLSDAVLVHVAPSARGLARLAQTAFDGGDFADLAYFEPFYLKDFVVTTSRKKLF
;
A
#
# COMPACT_ATOMS: atom_id res chain seq x y z
N MET A 1 2.00 3.00 -1.67
CA MET A 1 0.88 2.49 -2.48
C MET A 1 1.34 1.31 -3.31
N VAL A 2 0.67 0.17 -3.16
CA VAL A 2 0.92 -1.03 -3.95
C VAL A 2 -0.26 -1.24 -4.90
N ASP A 3 0.01 -1.55 -6.16
CA ASP A 3 -1.04 -1.70 -7.18
C ASP A 3 -1.97 -2.88 -6.84
N ALA A 4 -3.28 -2.64 -6.85
CA ALA A 4 -4.32 -3.62 -6.61
C ALA A 4 -5.30 -3.73 -7.79
N ARG A 5 -4.87 -3.34 -8.98
CA ARG A 5 -5.61 -3.27 -10.26
C ARG A 5 -6.57 -2.08 -10.36
N ARG A 6 -6.85 -1.65 -11.60
CA ARG A 6 -7.67 -0.47 -11.91
C ARG A 6 -7.20 0.73 -11.08
N MET A 7 -8.09 1.48 -10.47
CA MET A 7 -7.74 2.61 -9.60
C MET A 7 -7.65 2.23 -8.11
N GLU A 8 -7.60 0.94 -7.80
CA GLU A 8 -7.44 0.45 -6.44
C GLU A 8 -5.96 0.26 -6.09
N VAL A 9 -5.60 0.62 -4.87
CA VAL A 9 -4.27 0.43 -4.29
C VAL A 9 -4.39 -0.12 -2.88
N TYR A 10 -3.40 -0.92 -2.47
CA TYR A 10 -3.15 -1.15 -1.05
C TYR A 10 -2.30 -0.01 -0.54
N THR A 11 -2.70 0.60 0.54
CA THR A 11 -2.07 1.82 1.04
C THR A 11 -1.99 1.88 2.56
N GLN A 12 -1.01 2.58 3.02
CA GLN A 12 -0.84 2.96 4.42
C GLN A 12 -0.20 4.35 4.45
N LEU A 13 -0.62 5.18 5.39
CA LEU A 13 -0.06 6.52 5.58
C LEU A 13 1.01 6.49 6.67
N PHE A 14 2.06 7.27 6.44
CA PHE A 14 3.18 7.43 7.36
C PHE A 14 3.45 8.91 7.58
N ASP A 15 3.96 9.25 8.75
CA ASP A 15 4.49 10.58 9.01
C ASP A 15 5.89 10.78 8.39
N ALA A 16 6.45 11.97 8.57
CA ALA A 16 7.77 12.31 8.06
C ALA A 16 8.92 11.49 8.72
N GLN A 17 8.67 10.88 9.86
CA GLN A 17 9.59 10.01 10.57
C GLN A 17 9.43 8.54 10.19
N GLY A 18 8.50 8.22 9.30
CA GLY A 18 8.22 6.86 8.85
C GLY A 18 7.37 6.04 9.83
N GLN A 19 6.67 6.70 10.77
CA GLN A 19 5.75 6.03 11.66
C GLN A 19 4.37 5.88 11.01
N PRO A 20 3.71 4.72 11.12
CA PRO A 20 2.39 4.52 10.54
C PRO A 20 1.35 5.40 11.24
N LEU A 21 0.55 6.10 10.44
CA LEU A 21 -0.58 6.92 10.88
C LEU A 21 -1.91 6.20 10.73
N THR A 22 -1.97 5.21 9.87
CA THR A 22 -3.18 4.41 9.60
C THR A 22 -2.85 2.94 9.55
N GLU A 23 -3.86 2.10 9.63
CA GLU A 23 -3.75 0.70 9.24
C GLU A 23 -3.61 0.58 7.72
N VAL A 24 -3.14 -0.58 7.27
CA VAL A 24 -3.12 -0.92 5.84
C VAL A 24 -4.55 -1.09 5.34
N SER A 25 -4.89 -0.45 4.24
CA SER A 25 -6.23 -0.53 3.63
C SER A 25 -6.17 -0.71 2.12
N ALA A 26 -7.27 -1.18 1.54
CA ALA A 26 -7.49 -1.18 0.10
C ALA A 26 -8.38 0.03 -0.25
N GLU A 27 -7.88 0.91 -1.10
CA GLU A 27 -8.54 2.16 -1.45
C GLU A 27 -8.74 2.27 -2.97
N VAL A 28 -9.95 2.56 -3.40
CA VAL A 28 -10.22 3.02 -4.76
C VAL A 28 -9.96 4.51 -4.80
N VAL A 29 -8.93 4.92 -5.52
CA VAL A 29 -8.42 6.30 -5.50
C VAL A 29 -9.13 7.17 -6.51
N ASP A 30 -9.63 8.31 -6.04
CA ASP A 30 -10.19 9.39 -6.84
C ASP A 30 -9.65 10.76 -6.39
N ALA A 31 -10.12 11.82 -6.99
CA ALA A 31 -9.66 13.18 -6.69
C ALA A 31 -9.92 13.62 -5.24
N GLY A 32 -10.90 13.02 -4.57
CA GLY A 32 -11.24 13.29 -3.16
C GLY A 32 -10.48 12.43 -2.16
N SER A 33 -9.79 11.40 -2.62
CA SER A 33 -9.07 10.48 -1.75
C SER A 33 -7.99 11.20 -0.95
N PHE A 34 -7.86 10.83 0.31
CA PHE A 34 -6.89 11.39 1.25
C PHE A 34 -7.00 12.90 1.49
N SER A 35 -8.13 13.51 1.18
CA SER A 35 -8.32 14.97 1.23
C SER A 35 -7.96 15.58 2.60
N THR A 36 -8.33 14.94 3.69
CA THR A 36 -8.00 15.39 5.05
C THR A 36 -6.48 15.42 5.30
N TRP A 37 -5.76 14.44 4.79
CA TRP A 37 -4.31 14.35 4.92
C TRP A 37 -3.60 15.32 3.99
N ARG A 38 -4.06 15.43 2.73
CA ARG A 38 -3.51 16.34 1.72
C ARG A 38 -3.66 17.81 2.14
N ALA A 39 -4.73 18.15 2.84
CA ALA A 39 -4.95 19.50 3.37
C ALA A 39 -3.97 19.91 4.48
N LYS A 40 -3.30 18.95 5.11
CA LYS A 40 -2.36 19.23 6.22
C LYS A 40 -0.98 19.68 5.78
N GLY A 41 -0.63 19.50 4.51
CA GLY A 41 0.67 19.87 3.98
C GLY A 41 1.13 18.99 2.83
N PRO A 42 2.44 18.96 2.52
CA PRO A 42 2.97 18.16 1.44
C PRO A 42 2.57 16.68 1.56
N PHE A 43 2.05 16.12 0.48
CA PHE A 43 1.59 14.75 0.42
C PHE A 43 2.39 14.00 -0.64
N VAL A 44 3.19 13.04 -0.20
CA VAL A 44 4.06 12.26 -1.07
C VAL A 44 3.45 10.90 -1.32
N ILE A 45 3.42 10.49 -2.58
CA ILE A 45 2.97 9.15 -2.99
C ILE A 45 4.12 8.39 -3.64
N PHE A 46 4.25 7.12 -3.30
CA PHE A 46 5.28 6.23 -3.84
C PHE A 46 4.83 4.78 -3.82
N GLY A 47 5.58 3.91 -4.50
CA GLY A 47 5.28 2.49 -4.66
C GLY A 47 4.66 2.16 -6.02
N SER A 48 4.42 0.87 -6.27
CA SER A 48 3.99 0.38 -7.59
C SER A 48 2.63 0.90 -8.06
N GLY A 49 1.77 1.32 -7.13
CA GLY A 49 0.45 1.88 -7.43
C GLY A 49 0.41 3.41 -7.52
N ALA A 50 1.51 4.11 -7.21
CA ALA A 50 1.49 5.56 -7.08
C ALA A 50 1.37 6.28 -8.44
N ALA A 51 2.05 5.80 -9.47
CA ALA A 51 2.08 6.47 -10.77
C ALA A 51 0.68 6.63 -11.39
N LYS A 52 -0.16 5.61 -11.33
CA LYS A 52 -1.53 5.67 -11.83
C LYS A 52 -2.43 6.63 -11.05
N CYS A 53 -2.07 6.93 -9.80
CA CYS A 53 -2.83 7.84 -8.94
C CYS A 53 -2.39 9.31 -9.08
N ALA A 54 -1.23 9.56 -9.68
CA ALA A 54 -0.67 10.91 -9.78
C ALA A 54 -1.58 11.88 -10.54
N ASP A 55 -2.28 11.43 -11.56
CA ASP A 55 -3.17 12.29 -12.37
C ASP A 55 -4.41 12.73 -11.58
N VAL A 56 -4.97 11.86 -10.74
CA VAL A 56 -6.15 12.19 -9.93
C VAL A 56 -5.79 12.85 -8.60
N LEU A 57 -4.59 12.62 -8.09
CA LEU A 57 -4.03 13.29 -6.91
C LEU A 57 -3.03 14.36 -7.33
N SER A 58 -3.51 15.35 -8.09
CA SER A 58 -2.66 16.33 -8.81
C SER A 58 -1.79 17.22 -7.91
N ASP A 59 -2.13 17.35 -6.64
CA ASP A 59 -1.35 18.08 -5.62
C ASP A 59 -0.36 17.20 -4.86
N ALA A 60 -0.38 15.90 -5.11
CA ALA A 60 0.57 14.97 -4.51
C ALA A 60 1.91 14.96 -5.25
N VAL A 61 2.99 14.75 -4.51
CA VAL A 61 4.34 14.60 -5.06
C VAL A 61 4.61 13.13 -5.32
N LEU A 62 4.79 12.76 -6.59
CA LEU A 62 5.14 11.40 -6.97
C LEU A 62 6.66 11.17 -6.82
N VAL A 63 7.03 10.18 -6.03
CA VAL A 63 8.41 9.72 -5.89
C VAL A 63 8.52 8.29 -6.41
N HIS A 64 9.45 8.07 -7.32
CA HIS A 64 9.71 6.75 -7.89
C HIS A 64 10.63 5.95 -6.96
N VAL A 65 10.05 4.98 -6.27
CA VAL A 65 10.78 4.06 -5.38
C VAL A 65 10.41 2.63 -5.73
N ALA A 66 11.41 1.82 -6.00
CA ALA A 66 11.24 0.38 -6.18
C ALA A 66 11.40 -0.34 -4.84
N PRO A 67 10.61 -1.39 -4.56
CA PRO A 67 10.84 -2.28 -3.43
C PRO A 67 12.26 -2.85 -3.47
N SER A 68 12.92 -2.93 -2.33
CA SER A 68 14.26 -3.49 -2.25
C SER A 68 14.46 -4.25 -0.95
N ALA A 69 15.28 -5.31 -1.01
CA ALA A 69 15.67 -6.08 0.16
C ALA A 69 16.46 -5.25 1.18
N ARG A 70 17.09 -4.16 0.76
CA ARG A 70 17.79 -3.23 1.69
C ARG A 70 16.84 -2.53 2.65
N GLY A 71 15.66 -2.13 2.17
CA GLY A 71 14.62 -1.56 3.03
C GLY A 71 14.10 -2.58 4.03
N LEU A 72 13.85 -3.79 3.58
CA LEU A 72 13.40 -4.89 4.43
C LEU A 72 14.47 -5.29 5.46
N ALA A 73 15.75 -5.26 5.11
CA ALA A 73 16.84 -5.67 5.99
C ALA A 73 16.87 -4.86 7.29
N ARG A 74 16.61 -3.56 7.26
CA ARG A 74 16.56 -2.69 8.45
C ARG A 74 15.41 -3.08 9.38
N LEU A 75 14.23 -3.34 8.82
CA LEU A 75 13.05 -3.76 9.59
C LEU A 75 13.26 -5.16 10.18
N ALA A 76 13.81 -6.08 9.39
CA ALA A 76 14.12 -7.43 9.82
C ALA A 76 15.17 -7.44 10.96
N GLN A 77 16.19 -6.59 10.88
CA GLN A 77 17.20 -6.49 11.94
C GLN A 77 16.58 -5.99 13.25
N THR A 78 15.71 -4.98 13.18
CA THR A 78 15.00 -4.48 14.36
C THR A 78 14.12 -5.56 14.99
N ALA A 79 13.37 -6.31 14.18
CA ALA A 79 12.54 -7.41 14.65
C ALA A 79 13.39 -8.53 15.27
N PHE A 80 14.50 -8.89 14.64
CA PHE A 80 15.44 -9.90 15.14
C PHE A 80 16.04 -9.50 16.49
N ASP A 81 16.53 -8.27 16.63
CA ASP A 81 17.13 -7.75 17.85
C ASP A 81 16.10 -7.69 19.01
N GLY A 82 14.83 -7.43 18.68
CA GLY A 82 13.72 -7.42 19.63
C GLY A 82 13.13 -8.80 19.95
N GLY A 83 13.63 -9.87 19.33
CA GLY A 83 13.11 -11.22 19.52
C GLY A 83 11.72 -11.45 18.90
N ASP A 84 11.31 -10.60 17.96
CA ASP A 84 10.03 -10.69 17.24
C ASP A 84 10.18 -11.67 16.06
N PHE A 85 9.86 -12.93 16.31
CA PHE A 85 9.92 -13.99 15.32
C PHE A 85 8.52 -14.51 14.98
N ALA A 86 8.32 -14.83 13.69
CA ALA A 86 7.09 -15.50 13.27
C ALA A 86 7.02 -16.93 13.81
N ASP A 87 5.81 -17.38 14.14
CA ASP A 87 5.54 -18.79 14.39
C ASP A 87 5.49 -19.53 13.05
N LEU A 88 6.52 -20.33 12.77
CA LEU A 88 6.65 -21.03 11.49
C LEU A 88 5.51 -22.01 11.19
N ALA A 89 4.80 -22.48 12.21
CA ALA A 89 3.67 -23.41 12.05
C ALA A 89 2.39 -22.69 11.59
N TYR A 90 2.22 -21.43 11.96
CA TYR A 90 0.97 -20.69 11.76
C TYR A 90 1.14 -19.40 10.94
N PHE A 91 2.37 -19.00 10.61
CA PHE A 91 2.60 -17.81 9.82
C PHE A 91 2.03 -17.99 8.39
N GLU A 92 1.25 -17.03 7.96
CA GLU A 92 0.66 -16.97 6.63
C GLU A 92 0.78 -15.56 6.03
N PRO A 93 0.68 -15.41 4.71
CA PRO A 93 0.61 -14.09 4.08
C PRO A 93 -0.58 -13.28 4.60
N PHE A 94 -0.42 -11.98 4.71
CA PHE A 94 -1.52 -11.09 5.08
C PHE A 94 -2.45 -10.85 3.89
N TYR A 95 -3.63 -11.45 3.95
CA TYR A 95 -4.68 -11.28 2.94
C TYR A 95 -5.60 -10.15 3.36
N LEU A 96 -5.39 -8.96 2.80
CA LEU A 96 -6.19 -7.77 3.12
C LEU A 96 -7.60 -7.84 2.52
N LYS A 97 -7.77 -8.54 1.40
CA LYS A 97 -9.04 -8.74 0.71
C LYS A 97 -9.37 -10.23 0.63
N ASP A 98 -10.66 -10.54 0.76
CA ASP A 98 -11.16 -11.90 0.54
C ASP A 98 -11.01 -12.30 -0.93
N PHE A 99 -10.81 -13.59 -1.16
CA PHE A 99 -10.77 -14.14 -2.51
C PHE A 99 -12.17 -14.09 -3.12
N VAL A 100 -12.31 -13.27 -4.17
CA VAL A 100 -13.55 -13.19 -4.96
C VAL A 100 -13.41 -14.05 -6.21
N VAL A 101 -14.18 -15.12 -6.29
CA VAL A 101 -14.28 -15.94 -7.50
C VAL A 101 -15.05 -15.15 -8.55
N THR A 102 -14.37 -14.69 -9.59
CA THR A 102 -15.02 -14.18 -10.79
C THR A 102 -15.51 -15.36 -11.62
N THR A 103 -16.80 -15.63 -11.58
CA THR A 103 -17.42 -16.55 -12.54
C THR A 103 -17.36 -15.91 -13.92
N SER A 104 -16.58 -16.50 -14.82
CA SER A 104 -16.59 -16.12 -16.23
C SER A 104 -18.00 -16.35 -16.79
N ARG A 105 -18.71 -15.26 -17.08
CA ARG A 105 -19.90 -15.32 -17.94
C ARG A 105 -19.47 -15.57 -19.38
N LYS A 106 -18.97 -16.74 -19.67
CA LYS A 106 -18.90 -17.20 -21.05
C LYS A 106 -20.33 -17.49 -21.47
N LYS A 107 -20.99 -16.55 -22.16
CA LYS A 107 -22.10 -16.89 -23.03
C LYS A 107 -21.53 -17.81 -24.10
N LEU A 108 -21.74 -19.10 -23.95
CA LEU A 108 -21.68 -20.06 -25.03
C LEU A 108 -22.97 -19.83 -25.86
N PHE A 109 -22.78 -19.14 -26.98
CA PHE A 109 -23.84 -18.74 -27.97
C PHE A 109 -24.61 -17.47 -27.58
#